data_4743cd60e86cc35caf2082b1d761b533
#
_entry.id   4743cd60e86cc35caf2082b1d761b533
#
_cell.length_a   1.000
_cell.length_b   1.000
_cell.length_c   1.000
_cell.angle_alpha   90.00
_cell.angle_beta   90.00
_cell.angle_gamma   90.00
#
_symmetry.space_group_name_H-M   'P 1'
#
loop_
_entity.id
_entity.type
_entity.pdbx_description
1 polymer ?
#
loop_
_entity_poly.entity_id
_entity_poly.type
_entity_poly.pdbx_seq_one_letter_code
_entity_poly.pdbx_strand_id
1 'polypeptide(L)'
;MKAKTLGTNGENLAAHYLQSKGYEILKNNFTVRGGEIDLITKQNGTLVFVEVKTRTSSAFGYGDESMNRLKKMRIHRAIQRYLGDEDTD
;
A
#
# COMPACT_ATOMS: atom_id res chain seq x y z
N MET A 1 5.08 5.40 19.08
CA MET A 1 4.86 5.17 18.87
C MET A 1 4.45 4.57 18.30
N LYS A 2 4.22 4.40 17.93
CA LYS A 2 3.90 3.71 17.50
C LYS A 2 2.78 3.36 17.32
N ALA A 3 2.22 3.62 17.82
CA ALA A 3 1.05 3.30 17.92
C ALA A 3 0.36 3.39 16.71
N LYS A 4 0.39 4.37 16.15
CA LYS A 4 -0.27 4.50 15.10
C LYS A 4 -0.11 3.50 14.16
N THR A 5 0.87 2.95 14.19
CA THR A 5 1.06 2.10 13.21
C THR A 5 0.19 1.03 13.25
N LEU A 6 -0.40 0.85 14.29
CA LEU A 6 -1.15 -0.21 14.32
C LEU A 6 -2.31 -0.16 13.72
N GLY A 7 -2.60 0.65 13.07
CA GLY A 7 -3.75 0.74 12.56
C GLY A 7 -4.26 -0.52 12.15
N THR A 8 -3.57 -1.27 11.51
CA THR A 8 -4.13 -2.47 11.15
C THR A 8 -3.16 -3.52 11.30
N ASN A 9 -3.56 -4.63 11.77
CA ASN A 9 -2.70 -5.71 11.91
C ASN A 9 -2.26 -6.24 10.59
N GLY A 10 -3.11 -6.25 9.61
CA GLY A 10 -2.72 -6.78 8.31
C GLY A 10 -1.57 -6.03 7.74
N GLU A 11 -1.58 -4.72 7.88
CA GLU A 11 -0.50 -3.96 7.32
C GLU A 11 0.78 -4.22 8.09
N ASN A 12 0.69 -4.39 9.38
CA ASN A 12 1.89 -4.67 10.12
C ASN A 12 2.47 -6.02 9.76
N LEU A 13 1.63 -7.00 9.58
CA LEU A 13 2.12 -8.30 9.22
C LEU A 13 2.73 -8.27 7.83
N ALA A 14 2.12 -7.54 6.93
CA ALA A 14 2.64 -7.46 5.58
C ALA A 14 3.99 -6.77 5.60
N ALA A 15 4.13 -5.72 6.39
CA ALA A 15 5.39 -5.02 6.43
C ALA A 15 6.48 -5.91 6.99
N HIS A 16 6.19 -6.65 8.05
CA HIS A 16 7.19 -7.52 8.59
C HIS A 16 7.57 -8.61 7.59
N TYR A 17 6.60 -9.14 6.90
CA TYR A 17 6.89 -10.17 5.94
C TYR A 17 7.78 -9.62 4.85
N LEU A 18 7.47 -8.44 4.34
CA LEU A 18 8.26 -7.89 3.27
C LEU A 18 9.67 -7.56 3.75
N GLN A 19 9.78 -7.07 4.95
CA GLN A 19 11.10 -6.78 5.45
C GLN A 19 11.92 -8.05 5.54
N SER A 20 11.30 -9.15 5.91
CA SER A 20 12.05 -10.37 6.01
C SER A 20 12.48 -10.86 4.64
N LYS A 21 11.88 -10.33 3.58
CA LYS A 21 12.26 -10.73 2.25
C LYS A 21 13.18 -9.72 1.60
N GLY A 22 13.65 -8.77 2.36
CA GLY A 22 14.60 -7.83 1.79
C GLY A 22 14.02 -6.53 1.31
N TYR A 23 12.76 -6.27 1.58
CA TYR A 23 12.19 -5.03 1.14
C TYR A 23 12.37 -3.99 2.22
N GLU A 24 12.61 -2.79 1.79
CA GLU A 24 12.76 -1.72 2.74
C GLU A 24 11.45 -0.99 2.77
N ILE A 25 10.84 -0.77 3.90
CA ILE A 25 9.56 -0.10 3.97
C ILE A 25 9.81 1.40 4.02
N LEU A 26 9.39 2.08 2.98
CA LEU A 26 9.61 3.52 2.92
C LEU A 26 8.46 4.28 3.54
N LYS A 27 7.25 3.85 3.31
CA LYS A 27 6.13 4.52 3.90
C LYS A 27 5.00 3.55 4.09
N ASN A 28 4.19 3.82 5.12
CA ASN A 28 3.01 3.00 5.23
C ASN A 28 1.86 3.95 5.36
N ASN A 29 0.74 3.59 4.86
CA ASN A 29 -0.45 4.40 4.88
C ASN A 29 -0.20 5.74 4.22
N PHE A 30 0.34 5.72 3.04
CA PHE A 30 0.60 6.95 2.32
C PHE A 30 -0.72 7.45 1.72
N THR A 31 -1.21 8.57 2.17
CA THR A 31 -2.48 9.08 1.73
C THR A 31 -2.33 10.43 1.11
N VAL A 32 -3.00 10.67 -0.02
CA VAL A 32 -2.95 11.96 -0.65
C VAL A 32 -4.37 12.29 -1.01
N ARG A 33 -4.62 13.48 -1.52
CA ARG A 33 -5.92 13.81 -1.87
C ARG A 33 -6.35 12.91 -2.98
N GLY A 34 -7.37 12.19 -2.80
CA GLY A 34 -7.85 11.32 -3.83
C GLY A 34 -7.18 9.98 -3.98
N GLY A 35 -6.29 9.63 -3.11
CA GLY A 35 -5.62 8.35 -3.26
C GLY A 35 -4.93 7.87 -2.03
N GLU A 36 -4.57 6.62 -2.03
CA GLU A 36 -3.84 6.07 -0.91
C GLU A 36 -3.17 4.76 -1.27
N ILE A 37 -2.10 4.41 -0.60
CA ILE A 37 -1.40 3.18 -0.84
C ILE A 37 -1.00 2.66 0.51
N ASP A 38 -1.20 1.38 0.76
CA ASP A 38 -0.93 0.83 2.07
C ASP A 38 0.56 0.80 2.40
N LEU A 39 1.37 0.39 1.48
CA LEU A 39 2.80 0.35 1.73
C LEU A 39 3.59 0.75 0.50
N ILE A 40 4.65 1.51 0.69
CA ILE A 40 5.55 1.85 -0.39
C ILE A 40 6.87 1.27 0.02
N THR A 41 7.43 0.41 -0.78
CA THR A 41 8.65 -0.29 -0.42
C THR A 41 9.68 -0.21 -1.52
N LYS A 42 10.88 -0.67 -1.24
CA LYS A 42 11.91 -0.63 -2.22
C LYS A 42 12.76 -1.88 -2.08
N GLN A 43 13.09 -2.50 -3.18
CA GLN A 43 13.94 -3.66 -3.12
C GLN A 43 14.87 -3.63 -4.30
N ASN A 44 16.17 -3.71 -4.05
CA ASN A 44 17.14 -3.67 -5.12
C ASN A 44 16.98 -2.49 -6.05
N GLY A 45 16.67 -1.37 -5.49
CA GLY A 45 16.55 -0.17 -6.29
C GLY A 45 15.20 0.01 -6.96
N THR A 46 14.30 -0.92 -6.77
CA THR A 46 13.02 -0.84 -7.42
C THR A 46 11.93 -0.52 -6.42
N LEU A 47 11.10 0.46 -6.75
CA LEU A 47 10.01 0.80 -5.86
C LEU A 47 8.88 -0.18 -6.07
N VAL A 48 8.27 -0.63 -5.01
CA VAL A 48 7.18 -1.57 -5.10
C VAL A 48 6.04 -1.06 -4.23
N PHE A 49 4.89 -0.82 -4.85
CA PHE A 49 3.75 -0.30 -4.13
C PHE A 49 2.82 -1.45 -3.79
N VAL A 50 2.45 -1.56 -2.56
CA VAL A 50 1.73 -2.73 -2.09
C VAL A 50 0.38 -2.39 -1.51
N GLU A 51 -0.61 -3.15 -1.90
CA GLU A 51 -1.93 -2.95 -1.38
C GLU A 51 -2.22 -4.16 -0.52
N VAL A 52 -2.52 -3.98 0.72
CA VAL A 52 -2.72 -5.08 1.62
C VAL A 52 -4.19 -5.41 1.75
N LYS A 53 -4.56 -6.65 1.53
CA LYS A 53 -5.92 -7.01 1.68
C LYS A 53 -6.07 -7.94 2.82
N THR A 54 -6.84 -7.55 3.80
CA THR A 54 -7.01 -8.37 4.96
C THR A 54 -8.38 -8.94 4.92
N ARG A 55 -8.58 -10.18 4.71
CA ARG A 55 -9.85 -10.73 4.66
C ARG A 55 -10.09 -11.60 5.74
N THR A 56 -11.06 -11.41 6.44
CA THR A 56 -11.30 -12.27 7.51
C THR A 56 -12.16 -13.36 7.09
N SER A 57 -12.97 -13.26 6.26
CA SER A 57 -13.83 -14.30 5.99
C SER A 57 -13.55 -14.92 4.83
N SER A 58 -13.66 -15.84 4.71
CA SER A 58 -13.38 -16.48 3.66
C SER A 58 -13.84 -16.16 2.56
N ALA A 59 -14.39 -15.61 2.56
CA ALA A 59 -14.81 -15.22 1.56
C ALA A 59 -14.66 -15.87 0.47
N PHE A 60 -14.95 -15.69 -0.26
CA PHE A 60 -14.87 -16.35 -1.29
C PHE A 60 -14.28 -15.63 -2.28
N GLY A 61 -13.74 -15.78 -3.05
CA GLY A 61 -13.07 -15.16 -3.97
C GLY A 61 -13.66 -14.09 -4.63
N TYR A 62 -14.85 -13.95 -4.59
CA TYR A 62 -15.38 -12.90 -5.21
C TYR A 62 -14.83 -11.67 -4.81
N GLY A 63 -14.40 -11.59 -3.75
CA GLY A 63 -13.96 -10.35 -3.26
C GLY A 63 -12.92 -9.73 -4.07
N ASP A 64 -12.19 -10.45 -4.72
CA ASP A 64 -11.21 -9.85 -5.41
C ASP A 64 -11.64 -8.97 -6.44
N GLU A 65 -12.70 -9.13 -6.92
CA GLU A 65 -13.07 -8.27 -7.90
C GLU A 65 -13.32 -6.98 -7.36
N SER A 66 -13.30 -6.85 -6.12
CA SER A 66 -13.55 -5.58 -5.55
C SER A 66 -12.45 -4.62 -5.85
N MET A 67 -11.39 -5.01 -6.37
CA MET A 67 -10.39 -4.07 -6.68
C MET A 67 -10.89 -3.45 -7.91
N ASN A 68 -11.87 -2.66 -7.79
CA ASN A 68 -12.51 -2.16 -8.94
C ASN A 68 -11.82 -0.95 -9.48
N ARG A 69 -12.38 -0.35 -10.48
CA ARG A 69 -11.76 0.75 -11.13
C ARG A 69 -11.50 1.90 -10.21
N LEU A 70 -12.40 2.18 -9.33
CA LEU A 70 -12.23 3.30 -8.48
C LEU A 70 -11.05 3.07 -7.55
N LYS A 71 -10.89 1.87 -7.03
CA LYS A 71 -9.79 1.62 -6.15
C LYS A 71 -8.50 1.71 -6.93
N LYS A 72 -8.45 1.24 -8.14
CA LYS A 72 -7.24 1.33 -8.90
C LYS A 72 -6.90 2.76 -9.20
N MET A 73 -7.88 3.61 -9.43
CA MET A 73 -7.59 4.97 -9.70
C MET A 73 -7.02 5.64 -8.48
N ARG A 74 -7.51 5.29 -7.30
CA ARG A 74 -7.00 5.91 -6.10
C ARG A 74 -5.56 5.52 -5.85
N ILE A 75 -5.23 4.27 -6.13
CA ILE A 75 -3.87 3.82 -5.94
C ILE A 75 -2.98 4.50 -6.95
N HIS A 76 -3.43 4.59 -8.17
CA HIS A 76 -2.64 5.20 -9.22
C HIS A 76 -2.37 6.66 -8.90
N ARG A 77 -3.36 7.35 -8.38
CA ARG A 77 -3.17 8.74 -8.06
C ARG A 77 -2.13 8.89 -6.97
N ALA A 78 -2.13 8.01 -5.98
CA ALA A 78 -1.15 8.09 -4.92
C ALA A 78 0.24 7.81 -5.46
N ILE A 79 0.34 6.86 -6.38
CA ILE A 79 1.63 6.55 -6.94
C ILE A 79 2.17 7.75 -7.68
N GLN A 80 1.32 8.41 -8.43
CA GLN A 80 1.81 9.54 -9.17
C GLN A 80 2.26 10.65 -8.24
N ARG A 81 1.54 10.86 -7.16
CA ARG A 81 1.96 11.90 -6.26
C ARG A 81 3.27 11.55 -5.59
N TYR A 82 3.46 10.27 -5.29
CA TYR A 82 4.70 9.92 -4.63
C TYR A 82 5.87 10.06 -5.60
N LEU A 83 5.66 9.68 -6.83
CA LEU A 83 6.75 9.70 -7.75
C LEU A 83 7.07 11.06 -8.30
N GLY A 84 6.16 11.82 -8.61
CA GLY A 84 6.48 12.98 -9.25
C GLY A 84 5.68 14.12 -9.15
N ASP A 85 4.95 14.15 -8.16
CA ASP A 85 4.16 15.18 -8.02
C ASP A 85 4.84 16.42 -8.21
N GLU A 86 5.89 16.56 -7.67
CA GLU A 86 6.48 17.75 -7.71
C GLU A 86 6.91 18.10 -9.05
N ASP A 87 7.20 17.27 -9.80
CA ASP A 87 7.64 17.67 -11.02
C ASP A 87 6.63 17.98 -11.93
N THR A 88 5.56 17.80 -11.64
CA THR A 88 4.65 18.11 -12.58
C THR A 88 4.40 19.41 -12.46
N ASP A 89 4.60 19.96 -12.05
CA ASP A 89 4.29 21.15 -12.01
C ASP A 89 4.34 21.77 -12.36
#